data_766be62381b97e38e0d63c3282a38ed7
#
_entry.id   766be62381b97e38e0d63c3282a38ed7
#
_cell.length_a   1.000
_cell.length_b   1.000
_cell.length_c   1.000
_cell.angle_alpha   90.00
_cell.angle_beta   90.00
_cell.angle_gamma   90.00
#
_symmetry.space_group_name_H-M   'P 1'
#
loop_
_entity.id
_entity.type
_entity.pdbx_description
1 polymer ?
#
loop_
_entity_poly.entity_id
_entity_poly.type
_entity_poly.pdbx_seq_one_letter_code
_entity_poly.pdbx_strand_id
1 'polypeptide(L)'
;MSGIWTSEVLNKHLTVDDLVRFRTGDLSAEETVRMGQHLGKCNECKAAARRSQDVAQVAHGFRDALRDCERAAGHRPMRVAAIAAAVLIGIVSVIAYRMMSVTETAAPPSAVHTARIDYGRNDWNELVNQALASGRVAIPDLTGLAAAGGTVRSDEGAAQKVDPEGVVVESDRPRFSWPAVSKRATYEVVVYRGEREVLRSGKLRVTTYVPERSLERGAVYQWQVLVTEEDGAVRILPAGPAAPALIRILSAPDAVELTDARQRFSGDALLAGTLEARYGLLDEARRDLTAAVQQHPGHAPVARLRDAVMNHR
;
A
#
# COMPACT_ATOMS: atom_id res chain seq x y z
N MET A 1 -31.71 -30.66 -12.80
CA MET A 1 -32.52 -29.50 -13.23
C MET A 1 -31.58 -28.53 -13.91
N SER A 2 -31.54 -28.54 -15.23
CA SER A 2 -30.62 -27.74 -16.04
C SER A 2 -31.16 -26.32 -16.13
N GLY A 3 -30.49 -25.39 -15.42
CA GLY A 3 -30.78 -23.96 -15.47
C GLY A 3 -30.41 -23.42 -16.86
N ILE A 4 -31.39 -23.01 -17.62
CA ILE A 4 -31.24 -22.42 -18.96
C ILE A 4 -30.72 -21.00 -18.79
N TRP A 5 -29.42 -20.80 -19.04
CA TRP A 5 -28.80 -19.49 -19.15
C TRP A 5 -29.11 -18.88 -20.51
N THR A 6 -30.14 -18.03 -20.59
CA THR A 6 -30.48 -17.28 -21.80
C THR A 6 -29.57 -16.06 -21.97
N SER A 7 -29.46 -15.53 -23.19
CA SER A 7 -28.59 -14.40 -23.55
C SER A 7 -28.84 -13.09 -22.77
N GLU A 8 -29.93 -12.99 -22.04
CA GLU A 8 -30.27 -11.85 -21.17
C GLU A 8 -29.40 -11.77 -19.89
N VAL A 9 -28.74 -12.86 -19.47
CA VAL A 9 -27.92 -12.92 -18.27
C VAL A 9 -26.53 -12.30 -18.48
N LEU A 10 -26.11 -12.10 -19.72
CA LEU A 10 -24.81 -11.51 -20.07
C LEU A 10 -24.66 -10.01 -19.68
N ASN A 11 -25.79 -9.33 -19.39
CA ASN A 11 -25.79 -7.93 -18.92
C ASN A 11 -25.89 -7.79 -17.40
N LYS A 12 -25.97 -8.89 -16.65
CA LYS A 12 -26.06 -8.87 -15.19
C LYS A 12 -24.72 -9.25 -14.57
N HIS A 13 -24.31 -8.53 -13.53
CA HIS A 13 -23.09 -8.88 -12.79
C HIS A 13 -23.20 -10.29 -12.19
N LEU A 14 -22.05 -10.99 -12.13
CA LEU A 14 -21.96 -12.32 -11.51
C LEU A 14 -22.26 -12.22 -10.02
N THR A 15 -23.04 -13.17 -9.52
CA THR A 15 -23.32 -13.28 -8.09
C THR A 15 -22.13 -13.90 -7.33
N VAL A 16 -22.13 -13.78 -6.02
CA VAL A 16 -21.11 -14.42 -5.17
C VAL A 16 -21.14 -15.94 -5.35
N ASP A 17 -22.34 -16.52 -5.50
CA ASP A 17 -22.51 -17.96 -5.72
C ASP A 17 -21.92 -18.42 -7.05
N ASP A 18 -22.09 -17.64 -8.11
CA ASP A 18 -21.47 -17.90 -9.42
C ASP A 18 -19.94 -17.90 -9.32
N LEU A 19 -19.36 -16.95 -8.60
CA LEU A 19 -17.91 -16.87 -8.40
C LEU A 19 -17.36 -18.03 -7.56
N VAL A 20 -18.12 -18.49 -6.57
CA VAL A 20 -17.77 -19.68 -5.76
C VAL A 20 -17.80 -20.92 -6.64
N ARG A 21 -18.89 -21.17 -7.41
CA ARG A 21 -19.02 -22.33 -8.30
C ARG A 21 -17.96 -22.35 -9.41
N PHE A 22 -17.61 -21.19 -9.96
CA PHE A 22 -16.50 -21.07 -10.93
C PHE A 22 -15.17 -21.54 -10.34
N ARG A 23 -14.98 -21.28 -9.08
CA ARG A 23 -13.74 -21.55 -8.37
C ARG A 23 -13.65 -22.98 -7.83
N THR A 24 -14.78 -23.57 -7.39
CA THR A 24 -14.84 -24.96 -6.94
C THR A 24 -14.83 -25.96 -8.08
N GLY A 25 -14.98 -25.46 -9.32
CA GLY A 25 -15.06 -26.31 -10.50
C GLY A 25 -16.45 -26.96 -10.69
N ASP A 26 -17.47 -26.47 -9.97
CA ASP A 26 -18.85 -26.98 -10.03
C ASP A 26 -19.64 -26.41 -11.23
N LEU A 27 -18.95 -26.08 -12.30
CA LEU A 27 -19.49 -25.56 -13.54
C LEU A 27 -19.18 -26.50 -14.70
N SER A 28 -20.08 -26.55 -15.69
CA SER A 28 -19.80 -27.22 -16.96
C SER A 28 -18.65 -26.50 -17.71
N ALA A 29 -18.01 -27.20 -18.66
CA ALA A 29 -16.95 -26.61 -19.47
C ALA A 29 -17.41 -25.36 -20.22
N GLU A 30 -18.66 -25.38 -20.71
CA GLU A 30 -19.25 -24.25 -21.44
C GLU A 30 -19.53 -23.05 -20.53
N GLU A 31 -20.05 -23.27 -19.32
CA GLU A 31 -20.27 -22.23 -18.31
C GLU A 31 -18.95 -21.63 -17.85
N THR A 32 -17.92 -22.46 -17.67
CA THR A 32 -16.57 -22.01 -17.29
C THR A 32 -15.97 -21.06 -18.32
N VAL A 33 -16.09 -21.39 -19.62
CA VAL A 33 -15.60 -20.54 -20.71
C VAL A 33 -16.36 -19.20 -20.75
N ARG A 34 -17.69 -19.22 -20.63
CA ARG A 34 -18.53 -18.01 -20.65
C ARG A 34 -18.22 -17.10 -19.47
N MET A 35 -18.08 -17.68 -18.28
CA MET A 35 -17.77 -16.92 -17.08
C MET A 35 -16.35 -16.32 -17.13
N GLY A 36 -15.37 -17.06 -17.64
CA GLY A 36 -14.03 -16.55 -17.91
C GLY A 36 -14.03 -15.38 -18.91
N GLN A 37 -14.82 -15.44 -19.95
CA GLN A 37 -14.99 -14.34 -20.91
C GLN A 37 -15.64 -13.11 -20.27
N HIS A 38 -16.65 -13.30 -19.41
CA HIS A 38 -17.29 -12.20 -18.68
C HIS A 38 -16.30 -11.54 -17.70
N LEU A 39 -15.55 -12.34 -16.92
CA LEU A 39 -14.51 -11.84 -16.01
C LEU A 39 -13.39 -11.09 -16.75
N GLY A 40 -13.11 -11.46 -18.00
CA GLY A 40 -12.17 -10.74 -18.86
C GLY A 40 -12.64 -9.33 -19.26
N LYS A 41 -13.96 -9.13 -19.38
CA LYS A 41 -14.57 -7.90 -19.90
C LYS A 41 -15.18 -6.99 -18.83
N CYS A 42 -15.65 -7.54 -17.70
CA CYS A 42 -16.31 -6.80 -16.64
C CYS A 42 -15.36 -6.50 -15.49
N ASN A 43 -14.99 -5.23 -15.30
CA ASN A 43 -14.06 -4.81 -14.24
C ASN A 43 -14.65 -5.01 -12.83
N GLU A 44 -15.95 -4.86 -12.63
CA GLU A 44 -16.60 -5.05 -11.34
C GLU A 44 -16.60 -6.53 -10.92
N CYS A 45 -16.95 -7.45 -11.82
CA CYS A 45 -16.89 -8.88 -11.53
C CYS A 45 -15.45 -9.37 -11.33
N LYS A 46 -14.48 -8.81 -12.05
CA LYS A 46 -13.05 -9.06 -11.85
C LYS A 46 -12.58 -8.61 -10.48
N ALA A 47 -13.02 -7.45 -10.02
CA ALA A 47 -12.71 -6.95 -8.67
C ALA A 47 -13.39 -7.80 -7.58
N ALA A 48 -14.65 -8.22 -7.79
CA ALA A 48 -15.36 -9.13 -6.89
C ALA A 48 -14.67 -10.50 -6.79
N ALA A 49 -14.21 -11.06 -7.91
CA ALA A 49 -13.47 -12.31 -7.94
C ALA A 49 -12.15 -12.24 -7.17
N ARG A 50 -11.41 -11.13 -7.26
CA ARG A 50 -10.18 -10.91 -6.48
C ARG A 50 -10.48 -10.86 -4.98
N ARG A 51 -11.49 -10.10 -4.55
CA ARG A 51 -11.90 -10.02 -3.13
C ARG A 51 -12.29 -11.38 -2.56
N SER A 52 -12.96 -12.23 -3.36
CA SER A 52 -13.31 -13.59 -2.95
C SER A 52 -12.08 -14.52 -2.81
N GLN A 53 -10.99 -14.22 -3.51
CA GLN A 53 -9.70 -14.94 -3.37
C GLN A 53 -9.08 -14.69 -1.99
N ASP A 54 -9.06 -13.44 -1.53
CA ASP A 54 -8.47 -13.07 -0.25
C ASP A 54 -9.21 -13.72 0.93
N VAL A 55 -10.56 -13.71 0.90
CA VAL A 55 -11.39 -14.36 1.94
C VAL A 55 -11.17 -15.87 2.00
N ALA A 56 -10.99 -16.54 0.85
CA ALA A 56 -10.78 -17.97 0.83
C ALA A 56 -9.36 -18.38 1.26
N GLN A 57 -8.35 -17.56 1.03
CA GLN A 57 -6.99 -17.78 1.54
C GLN A 57 -6.97 -17.74 3.08
N VAL A 58 -7.69 -16.78 3.68
CA VAL A 58 -7.84 -16.69 5.14
C VAL A 58 -8.58 -17.93 5.68
N ALA A 59 -9.64 -18.38 5.01
CA ALA A 59 -10.40 -19.57 5.42
C ALA A 59 -9.60 -20.89 5.29
N HIS A 60 -8.71 -21.01 4.31
CA HIS A 60 -7.78 -22.13 4.19
C HIS A 60 -6.73 -22.14 5.28
N GLY A 61 -6.09 -21.01 5.56
CA GLY A 61 -5.13 -20.90 6.66
C GLY A 61 -5.72 -21.24 8.02
N PHE A 62 -6.99 -20.87 8.26
CA PHE A 62 -7.68 -21.20 9.49
C PHE A 62 -8.00 -22.72 9.60
N ARG A 63 -8.40 -23.37 8.51
CA ARG A 63 -8.66 -24.82 8.46
C ARG A 63 -7.39 -25.64 8.68
N ASP A 64 -6.26 -25.21 8.15
CA ASP A 64 -4.98 -25.88 8.33
C ASP A 64 -4.48 -25.73 9.77
N ALA A 65 -4.63 -24.55 10.37
CA ALA A 65 -4.34 -24.32 11.78
C ALA A 65 -5.19 -25.18 12.71
N LEU A 66 -6.48 -25.39 12.41
CA LEU A 66 -7.36 -26.31 13.18
C LEU A 66 -6.89 -27.77 13.06
N ARG A 67 -6.52 -28.25 11.88
CA ARG A 67 -5.99 -29.60 11.68
C ARG A 67 -4.67 -29.82 12.40
N ASP A 68 -3.82 -28.82 12.47
CA ASP A 68 -2.56 -28.93 13.22
C ASP A 68 -2.80 -28.94 14.74
N CYS A 69 -3.79 -28.19 15.24
CA CYS A 69 -4.24 -28.28 16.62
C CYS A 69 -4.82 -29.67 16.94
N GLU A 70 -5.59 -30.28 16.05
CA GLU A 70 -6.13 -31.65 16.22
C GLU A 70 -5.02 -32.70 16.22
N ARG A 71 -4.00 -32.56 15.41
CA ARG A 71 -2.82 -33.47 15.41
C ARG A 71 -1.96 -33.32 16.65
N ALA A 72 -1.83 -32.08 17.18
CA ALA A 72 -1.08 -31.85 18.43
C ALA A 72 -1.80 -32.35 19.69
N ALA A 73 -3.11 -32.50 19.64
CA ALA A 73 -3.96 -32.98 20.77
C ALA A 73 -4.05 -34.49 20.85
N GLY A 74 -2.92 -35.20 20.81
CA GLY A 74 -2.84 -36.65 20.97
C GLY A 74 -3.61 -37.17 22.19
N HIS A 75 -4.68 -37.93 21.93
CA HIS A 75 -5.36 -38.88 22.84
C HIS A 75 -5.88 -38.39 24.20
N ARG A 76 -6.57 -37.25 24.29
CA ARG A 76 -7.49 -36.97 25.41
C ARG A 76 -8.76 -36.27 24.94
N PRO A 77 -9.78 -36.99 24.43
CA PRO A 77 -10.95 -36.40 23.77
C PRO A 77 -11.89 -35.57 24.66
N MET A 78 -11.84 -35.77 25.99
CA MET A 78 -12.82 -35.16 26.90
C MET A 78 -12.51 -33.73 27.34
N ARG A 79 -11.25 -33.28 27.27
CA ARG A 79 -10.87 -31.94 27.70
C ARG A 79 -10.87 -30.91 26.55
N VAL A 80 -10.66 -31.36 25.32
CA VAL A 80 -10.63 -30.50 24.13
C VAL A 80 -12.04 -30.07 23.73
N ALA A 81 -13.04 -30.94 23.87
CA ALA A 81 -14.44 -30.58 23.64
C ALA A 81 -14.95 -29.48 24.59
N ALA A 82 -14.49 -29.50 25.85
CA ALA A 82 -14.85 -28.46 26.83
C ALA A 82 -14.21 -27.10 26.53
N ILE A 83 -12.97 -27.09 26.02
CA ILE A 83 -12.28 -25.85 25.65
C ILE A 83 -12.88 -25.26 24.35
N ALA A 84 -13.19 -26.08 23.35
CA ALA A 84 -13.84 -25.63 22.12
C ALA A 84 -15.24 -25.05 22.38
N ALA A 85 -16.02 -25.69 23.29
CA ALA A 85 -17.32 -25.19 23.71
C ALA A 85 -17.19 -23.86 24.49
N ALA A 86 -16.19 -23.71 25.35
CA ALA A 86 -15.96 -22.47 26.09
C ALA A 86 -15.54 -21.31 25.18
N VAL A 87 -14.73 -21.56 24.15
CA VAL A 87 -14.32 -20.54 23.16
C VAL A 87 -15.50 -20.11 22.28
N LEU A 88 -16.35 -21.08 21.84
CA LEU A 88 -17.55 -20.75 21.07
C LEU A 88 -18.57 -19.98 21.91
N ILE A 89 -18.77 -20.33 23.16
CA ILE A 89 -19.64 -19.58 24.07
C ILE A 89 -19.07 -18.18 24.33
N GLY A 90 -17.76 -18.04 24.47
CA GLY A 90 -17.08 -16.76 24.61
C GLY A 90 -17.28 -15.86 23.39
N ILE A 91 -17.11 -16.40 22.18
CA ILE A 91 -17.31 -15.66 20.92
C ILE A 91 -18.78 -15.26 20.74
N VAL A 92 -19.72 -16.18 20.98
CA VAL A 92 -21.16 -15.91 20.92
C VAL A 92 -21.56 -14.88 21.98
N SER A 93 -21.02 -14.96 23.19
CA SER A 93 -21.27 -14.01 24.26
C SER A 93 -20.74 -12.60 23.92
N VAL A 94 -19.56 -12.49 23.32
CA VAL A 94 -18.99 -11.21 22.87
C VAL A 94 -19.82 -10.63 21.72
N ILE A 95 -20.27 -11.45 20.78
CA ILE A 95 -21.14 -11.01 19.68
C ILE A 95 -22.52 -10.59 20.23
N ALA A 96 -23.11 -11.38 21.12
CA ALA A 96 -24.37 -11.05 21.77
C ALA A 96 -24.26 -9.79 22.65
N TYR A 97 -23.18 -9.65 23.42
CA TYR A 97 -22.90 -8.45 24.20
C TYR A 97 -22.73 -7.21 23.30
N ARG A 98 -22.02 -7.35 22.19
CA ARG A 98 -21.89 -6.28 21.17
C ARG A 98 -23.24 -5.94 20.52
N MET A 99 -24.11 -6.92 20.29
CA MET A 99 -25.45 -6.68 19.76
C MET A 99 -26.40 -6.09 20.81
N MET A 100 -26.29 -6.48 22.09
CA MET A 100 -27.12 -5.92 23.16
C MET A 100 -26.67 -4.54 23.64
N SER A 101 -25.38 -4.22 23.56
CA SER A 101 -24.86 -2.88 23.89
C SER A 101 -25.18 -1.80 22.83
N VAL A 102 -25.83 -2.16 21.72
CA VAL A 102 -26.31 -1.21 20.70
C VAL A 102 -27.72 -0.68 21.04
N THR A 103 -28.38 -1.20 22.08
CA THR A 103 -29.76 -0.77 22.47
C THR A 103 -29.85 0.09 23.73
N GLU A 104 -28.73 0.63 24.22
CA GLU A 104 -28.82 1.67 25.23
C GLU A 104 -28.99 3.01 24.52
N THR A 105 -30.20 3.55 24.67
CA THR A 105 -30.67 4.86 24.16
C THR A 105 -29.79 5.98 24.73
N ALA A 106 -28.57 6.12 24.22
CA ALA A 106 -27.88 7.40 24.27
C ALA A 106 -28.61 8.32 23.29
N ALA A 107 -29.07 9.49 23.78
CA ALA A 107 -29.55 10.58 22.94
C ALA A 107 -28.59 10.71 21.74
N PRO A 108 -29.08 10.82 20.49
CA PRO A 108 -28.22 10.84 19.35
C PRO A 108 -27.16 11.91 19.60
N PRO A 109 -25.85 11.58 19.57
CA PRO A 109 -24.87 12.63 19.54
C PRO A 109 -25.29 13.49 18.37
N SER A 110 -25.45 14.77 18.61
CA SER A 110 -25.79 15.75 17.57
C SER A 110 -25.05 15.34 16.33
N ALA A 111 -25.80 14.96 15.29
CA ALA A 111 -25.23 14.53 14.04
C ALA A 111 -24.32 15.68 13.61
N VAL A 112 -23.03 15.52 13.87
CA VAL A 112 -22.03 16.30 13.18
C VAL A 112 -22.25 15.89 11.75
N HIS A 113 -23.00 16.70 11.01
CA HIS A 113 -23.11 16.60 9.58
C HIS A 113 -21.67 16.76 9.08
N THR A 114 -20.96 15.64 8.97
CA THR A 114 -19.78 15.55 8.12
C THR A 114 -20.32 15.86 6.75
N ALA A 115 -20.21 17.12 6.35
CA ALA A 115 -20.50 17.53 4.98
C ALA A 115 -19.72 16.54 4.11
N ARG A 116 -20.47 15.68 3.41
CA ARG A 116 -19.88 14.66 2.54
C ARG A 116 -19.20 15.46 1.45
N ILE A 117 -17.88 15.49 1.49
CA ILE A 117 -17.10 16.18 0.46
C ILE A 117 -17.32 15.41 -0.82
N ASP A 118 -17.85 16.10 -1.84
CA ASP A 118 -18.05 15.51 -3.16
C ASP A 118 -16.94 15.98 -4.12
N TYR A 119 -16.07 15.06 -4.46
CA TYR A 119 -14.99 15.30 -5.41
C TYR A 119 -15.42 15.12 -6.88
N GLY A 120 -16.74 14.93 -7.15
CA GLY A 120 -17.24 14.72 -8.50
C GLY A 120 -16.76 13.43 -9.16
N ARG A 121 -16.04 12.59 -8.44
CA ARG A 121 -15.57 11.26 -8.85
C ARG A 121 -15.87 10.24 -7.76
N ASN A 122 -16.58 9.19 -8.12
CA ASN A 122 -17.01 8.17 -7.15
C ASN A 122 -15.84 7.43 -6.50
N ASP A 123 -14.77 7.18 -7.25
CA ASP A 123 -13.55 6.51 -6.76
C ASP A 123 -12.80 7.35 -5.73
N TRP A 124 -12.71 8.67 -5.89
CA TRP A 124 -12.11 9.56 -4.90
C TRP A 124 -13.01 9.71 -3.65
N ASN A 125 -14.32 9.85 -3.86
CA ASN A 125 -15.28 9.89 -2.77
C ASN A 125 -15.23 8.62 -1.93
N GLU A 126 -15.21 7.45 -2.59
CA GLU A 126 -15.11 6.15 -1.91
C GLU A 126 -13.78 6.03 -1.16
N LEU A 127 -12.66 6.38 -1.79
CA LEU A 127 -11.33 6.34 -1.20
C LEU A 127 -11.26 7.17 0.09
N VAL A 128 -11.64 8.45 0.03
CA VAL A 128 -11.57 9.35 1.19
C VAL A 128 -12.55 8.93 2.27
N ASN A 129 -13.79 8.58 1.91
CA ASN A 129 -14.78 8.13 2.90
C ASN A 129 -14.33 6.83 3.59
N GLN A 130 -13.78 5.87 2.85
CA GLN A 130 -13.24 4.62 3.41
C GLN A 130 -12.04 4.90 4.33
N ALA A 131 -11.13 5.79 3.92
CA ALA A 131 -9.99 6.19 4.72
C ALA A 131 -10.41 6.86 6.03
N LEU A 132 -11.39 7.77 5.98
CA LEU A 132 -11.93 8.43 7.17
C LEU A 132 -12.69 7.47 8.10
N ALA A 133 -13.48 6.56 7.54
CA ALA A 133 -14.24 5.58 8.33
C ALA A 133 -13.31 4.58 9.04
N SER A 134 -12.30 4.06 8.32
CA SER A 134 -11.35 3.08 8.87
C SER A 134 -10.20 3.73 9.67
N GLY A 135 -9.92 5.02 9.46
CA GLY A 135 -8.72 5.69 9.95
C GLY A 135 -7.43 5.19 9.28
N ARG A 136 -7.53 4.56 8.12
CA ARG A 136 -6.40 3.96 7.40
C ARG A 136 -6.58 4.13 5.89
N VAL A 137 -5.45 4.17 5.19
CA VAL A 137 -5.39 4.06 3.73
C VAL A 137 -4.56 2.84 3.34
N ALA A 138 -4.91 2.20 2.24
CA ALA A 138 -4.12 1.08 1.71
C ALA A 138 -2.81 1.63 1.12
N ILE A 139 -1.72 1.53 1.88
CA ILE A 139 -0.37 1.89 1.43
C ILE A 139 0.21 0.67 0.72
N PRO A 140 0.89 0.84 -0.43
CA PRO A 140 1.55 -0.28 -1.10
C PRO A 140 2.68 -0.84 -0.25
N ASP A 141 2.97 -2.12 -0.44
CA ASP A 141 4.14 -2.74 0.18
C ASP A 141 5.43 -2.11 -0.38
N LEU A 142 6.16 -1.43 0.47
CA LEU A 142 7.43 -0.77 0.18
C LEU A 142 8.64 -1.55 0.74
N THR A 143 8.43 -2.73 1.33
CA THR A 143 9.52 -3.53 1.92
C THR A 143 10.58 -3.89 0.89
N GLY A 144 10.19 -4.08 -0.37
CA GLY A 144 11.14 -4.28 -1.48
C GLY A 144 11.97 -3.05 -1.85
N LEU A 145 11.64 -1.86 -1.32
CA LEU A 145 12.46 -0.64 -1.46
C LEU A 145 13.31 -0.37 -0.22
N ALA A 146 12.94 -0.91 0.94
CA ALA A 146 13.79 -0.87 2.11
C ALA A 146 15.10 -1.57 1.76
N ALA A 147 16.21 -0.86 1.90
CA ALA A 147 17.52 -1.45 1.66
C ALA A 147 17.62 -2.77 2.42
N ALA A 148 18.12 -3.82 1.77
CA ALA A 148 18.42 -5.11 2.40
C ALA A 148 19.54 -5.01 3.46
N GLY A 149 19.94 -3.79 3.80
CA GLY A 149 20.84 -3.43 4.89
C GLY A 149 20.03 -3.23 6.16
N GLY A 150 19.93 -4.28 6.98
CA GLY A 150 19.52 -4.12 8.37
C GLY A 150 20.34 -2.98 9.00
N THR A 151 19.70 -2.21 9.88
CA THR A 151 20.35 -1.20 10.71
C THR A 151 21.53 -1.82 11.47
N VAL A 152 22.70 -1.85 10.84
CA VAL A 152 23.94 -2.04 11.57
C VAL A 152 24.17 -0.71 12.29
N ARG A 153 23.76 -0.66 13.56
CA ARG A 153 24.27 0.34 14.51
C ARG A 153 25.76 0.10 14.65
N SER A 154 26.54 0.72 13.80
CA SER A 154 27.93 0.98 14.08
C SER A 154 27.98 2.33 14.80
N ASP A 155 28.39 2.32 16.05
CA ASP A 155 28.56 3.51 16.90
C ASP A 155 29.71 4.46 16.45
N GLU A 156 30.25 4.22 15.26
CA GLU A 156 31.31 5.08 14.70
C GLU A 156 30.89 5.55 13.28
N GLY A 157 30.44 6.78 13.24
CA GLY A 157 30.13 7.54 12.03
C GLY A 157 28.64 7.73 11.82
N ALA A 158 28.20 8.99 11.86
CA ALA A 158 26.86 9.37 11.43
C ALA A 158 26.60 8.71 10.08
N ALA A 159 25.58 7.82 10.01
CA ALA A 159 25.21 7.11 8.79
C ALA A 159 25.10 8.14 7.67
N GLN A 160 25.94 8.05 6.66
CA GLN A 160 25.96 8.97 5.52
C GLN A 160 24.73 8.66 4.66
N LYS A 161 23.59 9.23 5.12
CA LYS A 161 22.30 9.00 4.48
C LYS A 161 22.28 9.70 3.12
N VAL A 162 21.97 8.93 2.10
CA VAL A 162 21.67 9.46 0.76
C VAL A 162 20.15 9.64 0.61
N ASP A 163 19.72 10.55 -0.23
CA ASP A 163 18.32 10.86 -0.44
C ASP A 163 18.04 11.06 -1.93
N PRO A 164 16.97 10.44 -2.49
CA PRO A 164 15.92 9.60 -1.86
C PRO A 164 16.37 8.13 -1.67
N GLU A 165 15.93 7.50 -0.58
CA GLU A 165 16.21 6.09 -0.29
C GLU A 165 14.99 5.41 0.32
N GLY A 166 14.61 4.24 -0.21
CA GLY A 166 13.52 3.43 0.33
C GLY A 166 12.12 4.00 0.08
N VAL A 167 11.96 4.90 -0.88
CA VAL A 167 10.73 5.67 -1.11
C VAL A 167 10.22 5.58 -2.54
N VAL A 168 8.94 5.89 -2.73
CA VAL A 168 8.38 6.24 -4.03
C VAL A 168 8.62 7.72 -4.27
N VAL A 169 9.01 8.10 -5.49
CA VAL A 169 9.28 9.48 -5.90
C VAL A 169 8.33 9.86 -7.02
N GLU A 170 7.65 10.99 -6.89
CA GLU A 170 6.70 11.49 -7.88
C GLU A 170 7.37 11.89 -9.20
N SER A 171 8.50 12.60 -9.09
CA SER A 171 9.23 13.11 -10.26
C SER A 171 9.95 11.99 -11.01
N ASP A 172 9.82 11.94 -12.33
CA ASP A 172 10.64 11.09 -13.19
C ASP A 172 12.08 11.61 -13.39
N ARG A 173 12.36 12.80 -12.85
CA ARG A 173 13.69 13.40 -12.74
C ARG A 173 13.98 13.70 -11.26
N PRO A 174 14.20 12.64 -10.42
CA PRO A 174 14.39 12.81 -9.00
C PRO A 174 15.64 13.64 -8.70
N ARG A 175 15.58 14.40 -7.63
CA ARG A 175 16.77 15.06 -7.09
C ARG A 175 17.50 14.07 -6.19
N PHE A 176 18.69 13.67 -6.58
CA PHE A 176 19.61 12.91 -5.76
C PHE A 176 20.44 13.85 -4.88
N SER A 177 20.63 13.51 -3.61
CA SER A 177 21.49 14.26 -2.71
C SER A 177 22.26 13.32 -1.77
N TRP A 178 23.44 13.74 -1.35
CA TRP A 178 24.34 12.97 -0.49
C TRP A 178 25.19 13.89 0.36
N PRO A 179 25.75 13.41 1.50
CA PRO A 179 26.63 14.19 2.32
C PRO A 179 27.99 14.45 1.64
N ALA A 180 28.56 15.61 1.90
CA ALA A 180 29.91 15.90 1.46
C ALA A 180 30.93 15.03 2.21
N VAL A 181 31.84 14.38 1.49
CA VAL A 181 32.90 13.56 2.08
C VAL A 181 34.13 14.41 2.37
N SER A 182 34.57 15.22 1.40
CA SER A 182 35.65 16.19 1.57
C SER A 182 35.45 17.41 0.67
N LYS A 183 36.19 18.49 0.96
CA LYS A 183 36.07 19.75 0.16
C LYS A 183 36.54 19.61 -1.29
N ARG A 184 37.38 18.62 -1.59
CA ARG A 184 37.96 18.39 -2.92
C ARG A 184 37.51 17.12 -3.60
N ALA A 185 36.63 16.35 -2.96
CA ALA A 185 36.04 15.16 -3.56
C ALA A 185 35.27 15.49 -4.83
N THR A 186 35.33 14.58 -5.78
CA THR A 186 34.44 14.57 -6.94
C THR A 186 33.49 13.40 -6.84
N TYR A 187 32.29 13.58 -7.38
CA TYR A 187 31.18 12.65 -7.23
C TYR A 187 30.67 12.24 -8.62
N GLU A 188 30.22 10.99 -8.75
CA GLU A 188 29.45 10.53 -9.90
C GLU A 188 28.24 9.76 -9.40
N VAL A 189 27.04 10.16 -9.81
CA VAL A 189 25.80 9.42 -9.55
C VAL A 189 25.63 8.36 -10.62
N VAL A 190 25.40 7.14 -10.22
CA VAL A 190 25.12 6.02 -11.13
C VAL A 190 23.79 5.41 -10.73
N VAL A 191 22.90 5.25 -11.71
CA VAL A 191 21.56 4.68 -11.51
C VAL A 191 21.43 3.42 -12.35
N TYR A 192 20.88 2.36 -11.73
CA TYR A 192 20.68 1.06 -12.33
C TYR A 192 19.21 0.66 -12.33
N ARG A 193 18.79 -0.07 -13.36
CA ARG A 193 17.55 -0.83 -13.38
C ARG A 193 17.91 -2.32 -13.46
N GLY A 194 17.72 -3.03 -12.35
CA GLY A 194 18.34 -4.35 -12.19
C GLY A 194 19.87 -4.23 -12.29
N GLU A 195 20.49 -5.02 -13.14
CA GLU A 195 21.94 -5.00 -13.36
C GLU A 195 22.41 -3.97 -14.41
N ARG A 196 21.46 -3.34 -15.13
CA ARG A 196 21.78 -2.44 -16.22
C ARG A 196 21.93 -1.00 -15.72
N GLU A 197 23.10 -0.41 -15.97
CA GLU A 197 23.28 1.05 -15.82
C GLU A 197 22.41 1.78 -16.84
N VAL A 198 21.57 2.71 -16.34
CA VAL A 198 20.65 3.50 -17.16
C VAL A 198 21.00 4.97 -17.17
N LEU A 199 21.79 5.41 -16.18
CA LEU A 199 22.18 6.80 -16.06
C LEU A 199 23.53 6.92 -15.30
N ARG A 200 24.36 7.84 -15.78
CA ARG A 200 25.60 8.31 -15.12
C ARG A 200 25.71 9.81 -15.27
N SER A 201 25.97 10.51 -14.15
CA SER A 201 25.98 11.97 -14.14
C SER A 201 27.24 12.62 -14.73
N GLY A 202 28.31 11.83 -14.90
CA GLY A 202 29.64 12.41 -15.05
C GLY A 202 30.18 12.98 -13.72
N LYS A 203 31.35 13.67 -13.78
CA LYS A 203 32.02 14.20 -12.59
C LYS A 203 31.36 15.48 -12.06
N LEU A 204 30.99 15.49 -10.80
CA LEU A 204 30.34 16.57 -10.09
C LEU A 204 31.23 17.06 -8.95
N ARG A 205 31.14 18.36 -8.59
CA ARG A 205 31.74 18.95 -7.39
C ARG A 205 30.70 19.40 -6.37
N VAL A 206 29.44 19.13 -6.66
CA VAL A 206 28.29 19.42 -5.80
C VAL A 206 27.74 18.11 -5.22
N THR A 207 26.95 18.21 -4.19
CA THR A 207 26.38 17.06 -3.47
C THR A 207 24.90 16.82 -3.83
N THR A 208 24.47 17.37 -4.96
CA THR A 208 23.12 17.17 -5.50
C THR A 208 23.18 16.97 -7.01
N TYR A 209 22.23 16.17 -7.51
CA TYR A 209 22.12 15.94 -8.95
C TYR A 209 20.65 15.72 -9.34
N VAL A 210 20.24 16.33 -10.45
CA VAL A 210 18.94 16.07 -11.10
C VAL A 210 19.23 15.58 -12.52
N PRO A 211 18.72 14.41 -12.91
CA PRO A 211 18.93 13.87 -14.25
C PRO A 211 18.43 14.83 -15.36
N GLU A 212 19.16 14.91 -16.45
CA GLU A 212 18.70 15.63 -17.65
C GLU A 212 17.59 14.86 -18.38
N ARG A 213 17.65 13.53 -18.33
CA ARG A 213 16.66 12.62 -18.94
C ARG A 213 15.76 12.04 -17.88
N SER A 214 14.47 11.90 -18.22
CA SER A 214 13.50 11.23 -17.36
C SER A 214 13.82 9.75 -17.22
N LEU A 215 13.67 9.26 -16.00
CA LEU A 215 13.62 7.83 -15.69
C LEU A 215 12.23 7.29 -16.05
N GLU A 216 12.15 6.02 -16.41
CA GLU A 216 10.88 5.37 -16.75
C GLU A 216 9.98 5.27 -15.51
N ARG A 217 8.73 5.70 -15.65
CA ARG A 217 7.73 5.66 -14.58
C ARG A 217 7.29 4.23 -14.27
N GLY A 218 6.95 3.99 -13.01
CA GLY A 218 6.54 2.67 -12.49
C GLY A 218 7.70 1.71 -12.22
N ALA A 219 8.92 2.06 -12.60
CA ALA A 219 10.08 1.20 -12.42
C ALA A 219 10.80 1.45 -11.07
N VAL A 220 11.48 0.42 -10.61
CA VAL A 220 12.39 0.48 -9.45
C VAL A 220 13.82 0.65 -9.94
N TYR A 221 14.55 1.53 -9.28
CA TYR A 221 15.94 1.85 -9.57
C TYR A 221 16.79 1.69 -8.33
N GLN A 222 18.00 1.20 -8.54
CA GLN A 222 19.11 1.27 -7.58
C GLN A 222 19.98 2.47 -7.96
N TRP A 223 20.51 3.17 -6.98
CA TRP A 223 21.45 4.22 -7.24
C TRP A 223 22.53 4.31 -6.18
N GLN A 224 23.67 4.86 -6.56
CA GLN A 224 24.83 5.03 -5.72
C GLN A 224 25.65 6.23 -6.19
N VAL A 225 26.52 6.72 -5.32
CA VAL A 225 27.47 7.77 -5.63
C VAL A 225 28.87 7.23 -5.54
N LEU A 226 29.63 7.33 -6.62
CA LEU A 226 31.07 7.10 -6.62
C LEU A 226 31.75 8.38 -6.17
N VAL A 227 32.51 8.31 -5.10
CA VAL A 227 33.27 9.45 -4.54
C VAL A 227 34.74 9.21 -4.84
N THR A 228 35.35 10.12 -5.57
CA THR A 228 36.82 10.09 -5.80
C THR A 228 37.43 11.19 -4.93
N GLU A 229 38.29 10.77 -3.99
CA GLU A 229 39.03 11.68 -3.12
C GLU A 229 40.27 12.27 -3.80
N GLU A 230 40.93 13.25 -3.14
CA GLU A 230 42.07 13.94 -3.71
C GLU A 230 43.30 13.03 -3.95
N ASP A 231 43.47 12.00 -3.13
CA ASP A 231 44.51 10.97 -3.24
C ASP A 231 44.20 9.89 -4.30
N GLY A 232 43.07 10.02 -4.98
CA GLY A 232 42.58 9.04 -5.97
C GLY A 232 41.82 7.86 -5.38
N ALA A 233 41.64 7.80 -4.07
CA ALA A 233 40.82 6.76 -3.45
C ALA A 233 39.35 6.88 -3.90
N VAL A 234 38.73 5.72 -4.23
CA VAL A 234 37.32 5.66 -4.64
C VAL A 234 36.50 5.01 -3.54
N ARG A 235 35.44 5.69 -3.12
CA ARG A 235 34.43 5.16 -2.20
C ARG A 235 33.05 5.15 -2.86
N ILE A 236 32.15 4.38 -2.29
CA ILE A 236 30.75 4.28 -2.76
C ILE A 236 29.84 4.73 -1.62
N LEU A 237 28.82 5.52 -1.96
CA LEU A 237 27.74 5.86 -1.02
C LEU A 237 26.42 5.27 -1.56
N PRO A 238 25.59 4.64 -0.71
CA PRO A 238 25.83 4.33 0.70
C PRO A 238 27.07 3.47 0.90
N ALA A 239 27.78 3.67 2.01
CA ALA A 239 29.01 2.89 2.27
C ALA A 239 28.65 1.43 2.60
N GLY A 240 29.42 0.49 2.10
CA GLY A 240 29.25 -0.92 2.46
C GLY A 240 29.44 -1.17 3.98
N PRO A 241 28.72 -2.15 4.56
CA PRO A 241 27.95 -3.21 3.90
C PRO A 241 26.52 -2.83 3.51
N ALA A 242 26.13 -1.54 3.56
CA ALA A 242 24.81 -1.11 3.14
C ALA A 242 24.55 -1.44 1.64
N ALA A 243 23.34 -1.88 1.35
CA ALA A 243 22.90 -2.07 -0.03
C ALA A 243 22.79 -0.72 -0.76
N PRO A 244 22.86 -0.70 -2.10
CA PRO A 244 22.56 0.50 -2.88
C PRO A 244 21.19 1.06 -2.54
N ALA A 245 21.05 2.38 -2.58
CA ALA A 245 19.77 3.03 -2.32
C ALA A 245 18.75 2.66 -3.41
N LEU A 246 17.53 2.32 -2.99
CA LEU A 246 16.43 1.95 -3.88
C LEU A 246 15.38 3.05 -3.91
N ILE A 247 14.84 3.31 -5.09
CA ILE A 247 13.68 4.19 -5.30
C ILE A 247 12.74 3.55 -6.30
N ARG A 248 11.46 3.91 -6.23
CA ARG A 248 10.47 3.65 -7.27
C ARG A 248 9.99 4.97 -7.83
N ILE A 249 9.98 5.13 -9.13
CA ILE A 249 9.33 6.28 -9.76
C ILE A 249 7.83 6.02 -9.83
N LEU A 250 7.01 7.00 -9.43
CA LEU A 250 5.56 6.90 -9.49
C LEU A 250 5.08 6.51 -10.89
N SER A 251 4.09 5.63 -10.99
CA SER A 251 3.57 5.20 -12.28
C SER A 251 2.95 6.36 -13.07
N ALA A 252 2.91 6.27 -14.39
CA ALA A 252 2.32 7.32 -15.20
C ALA A 252 0.82 7.54 -14.92
N PRO A 253 -0.02 6.49 -14.79
CA PRO A 253 -1.42 6.67 -14.42
C PRO A 253 -1.60 7.36 -13.06
N ASP A 254 -0.84 6.95 -12.05
CA ASP A 254 -0.96 7.52 -10.69
C ASP A 254 -0.49 8.98 -10.65
N ALA A 255 0.55 9.33 -11.41
CA ALA A 255 1.04 10.70 -11.54
C ALA A 255 0.00 11.62 -12.22
N VAL A 256 -0.68 11.11 -13.26
CA VAL A 256 -1.77 11.84 -13.92
C VAL A 256 -2.94 12.03 -12.96
N GLU A 257 -3.35 10.99 -12.25
CA GLU A 257 -4.45 11.07 -11.28
C GLU A 257 -4.16 12.06 -10.16
N LEU A 258 -2.96 12.03 -9.59
CA LEU A 258 -2.55 12.95 -8.54
C LEU A 258 -2.50 14.41 -9.04
N THR A 259 -2.01 14.61 -10.27
CA THR A 259 -2.00 15.93 -10.91
C THR A 259 -3.42 16.45 -11.14
N ASP A 260 -4.33 15.61 -11.64
CA ASP A 260 -5.74 15.95 -11.85
C ASP A 260 -6.43 16.33 -10.54
N ALA A 261 -6.20 15.55 -9.47
CA ALA A 261 -6.74 15.84 -8.14
C ALA A 261 -6.27 17.21 -7.62
N ARG A 262 -4.97 17.48 -7.69
CA ARG A 262 -4.38 18.75 -7.23
C ARG A 262 -4.83 19.95 -8.07
N GLN A 263 -5.08 19.76 -9.37
CA GLN A 263 -5.59 20.84 -10.24
C GLN A 263 -7.05 21.16 -9.97
N ARG A 264 -7.90 20.14 -9.81
CA ARG A 264 -9.34 20.31 -9.58
C ARG A 264 -9.67 20.78 -8.18
N PHE A 265 -8.94 20.28 -7.19
CA PHE A 265 -9.15 20.54 -5.76
C PHE A 265 -7.90 21.16 -5.15
N SER A 266 -7.46 22.27 -5.76
CA SER A 266 -6.28 22.99 -5.31
C SER A 266 -6.41 23.38 -3.83
N GLY A 267 -5.47 22.92 -3.02
CA GLY A 267 -5.44 23.18 -1.58
C GLY A 267 -6.25 22.20 -0.73
N ASP A 268 -6.95 21.23 -1.30
CA ASP A 268 -7.56 20.14 -0.53
C ASP A 268 -6.49 19.13 -0.12
N ALA A 269 -5.95 19.34 1.09
CA ALA A 269 -4.87 18.51 1.61
C ALA A 269 -5.35 17.10 2.02
N LEU A 270 -6.65 16.91 2.27
CA LEU A 270 -7.18 15.59 2.63
C LEU A 270 -7.19 14.64 1.42
N LEU A 271 -7.70 15.11 0.27
CA LEU A 271 -7.69 14.33 -0.96
C LEU A 271 -6.26 14.05 -1.43
N ALA A 272 -5.44 15.11 -1.50
CA ALA A 272 -4.04 14.99 -1.93
C ALA A 272 -3.28 13.99 -1.05
N GLY A 273 -3.28 14.18 0.26
CA GLY A 273 -2.55 13.30 1.19
C GLY A 273 -3.08 11.86 1.23
N THR A 274 -4.38 11.65 0.96
CA THR A 274 -4.96 10.30 0.87
C THR A 274 -4.49 9.58 -0.40
N LEU A 275 -4.46 10.26 -1.55
CA LEU A 275 -3.95 9.71 -2.81
C LEU A 275 -2.44 9.45 -2.73
N GLU A 276 -1.68 10.38 -2.18
CA GLU A 276 -0.23 10.27 -1.97
C GLU A 276 0.10 9.04 -1.11
N ALA A 277 -0.61 8.85 0.00
CA ALA A 277 -0.44 7.67 0.84
C ALA A 277 -0.76 6.38 0.08
N ARG A 278 -1.84 6.37 -0.71
CA ARG A 278 -2.23 5.23 -1.56
C ARG A 278 -1.16 4.87 -2.59
N TYR A 279 -0.41 5.86 -3.07
CA TYR A 279 0.66 5.65 -4.06
C TYR A 279 2.03 5.40 -3.43
N GLY A 280 2.14 5.52 -2.10
CA GLY A 280 3.39 5.32 -1.36
C GLY A 280 4.29 6.55 -1.31
N LEU A 281 3.78 7.73 -1.69
CA LEU A 281 4.45 9.02 -1.52
C LEU A 281 4.31 9.49 -0.06
N LEU A 282 4.99 8.77 0.85
CA LEU A 282 4.71 8.88 2.27
C LEU A 282 5.11 10.23 2.88
N ASP A 283 6.16 10.85 2.38
CA ASP A 283 6.62 12.14 2.92
C ASP A 283 5.68 13.28 2.49
N GLU A 284 5.18 13.23 1.27
CA GLU A 284 4.14 14.11 0.75
C GLU A 284 2.83 13.92 1.54
N ALA A 285 2.39 12.67 1.67
CA ALA A 285 1.18 12.31 2.41
C ALA A 285 1.21 12.78 3.86
N ARG A 286 2.35 12.64 4.55
CA ARG A 286 2.54 13.12 5.93
C ARG A 286 2.37 14.64 6.03
N ARG A 287 2.93 15.40 5.09
CA ARG A 287 2.79 16.86 5.02
C ARG A 287 1.35 17.26 4.77
N ASP A 288 0.72 16.69 3.74
CA ASP A 288 -0.62 17.07 3.32
C ASP A 288 -1.67 16.63 4.33
N LEU A 289 -1.58 15.43 4.92
CA LEU A 289 -2.48 15.02 6.00
C LEU A 289 -2.28 15.84 7.27
N THR A 290 -1.08 16.36 7.53
CA THR A 290 -0.88 17.32 8.63
C THR A 290 -1.59 18.63 8.34
N ALA A 291 -1.51 19.13 7.11
CA ALA A 291 -2.26 20.31 6.68
C ALA A 291 -3.79 20.05 6.71
N ALA A 292 -4.25 18.86 6.31
CA ALA A 292 -5.66 18.47 6.38
C ALA A 292 -6.22 18.53 7.81
N VAL A 293 -5.44 18.14 8.83
CA VAL A 293 -5.86 18.29 10.23
C VAL A 293 -6.04 19.75 10.61
N GLN A 294 -5.23 20.65 10.08
CA GLN A 294 -5.36 22.09 10.30
C GLN A 294 -6.58 22.68 9.56
N GLN A 295 -6.89 22.17 8.36
CA GLN A 295 -8.09 22.56 7.60
C GLN A 295 -9.38 22.05 8.22
N HIS A 296 -9.34 20.96 8.96
CA HIS A 296 -10.49 20.33 9.61
C HIS A 296 -10.30 20.20 11.14
N PRO A 297 -10.22 21.31 11.88
CA PRO A 297 -9.94 21.29 13.31
C PRO A 297 -11.05 20.54 14.07
N GLY A 298 -10.64 19.61 14.94
CA GLY A 298 -11.56 18.78 15.72
C GLY A 298 -12.14 17.58 14.97
N HIS A 299 -11.80 17.37 13.69
CA HIS A 299 -12.28 16.21 12.93
C HIS A 299 -11.42 14.97 13.25
N ALA A 300 -11.80 14.23 14.28
CA ALA A 300 -11.04 13.07 14.76
C ALA A 300 -10.70 12.02 13.68
N PRO A 301 -11.55 11.70 12.67
CA PRO A 301 -11.18 10.80 11.58
C PRO A 301 -9.96 11.26 10.78
N VAL A 302 -9.83 12.55 10.46
CA VAL A 302 -8.67 13.09 9.73
C VAL A 302 -7.40 12.95 10.57
N ALA A 303 -7.47 13.23 11.86
CA ALA A 303 -6.34 13.07 12.76
C ALA A 303 -5.89 11.59 12.85
N ARG A 304 -6.83 10.65 12.96
CA ARG A 304 -6.51 9.21 12.96
C ARG A 304 -5.85 8.77 11.65
N LEU A 305 -6.33 9.26 10.51
CA LEU A 305 -5.74 8.95 9.21
C LEU A 305 -4.30 9.45 9.11
N ARG A 306 -4.05 10.71 9.50
CA ARG A 306 -2.69 11.26 9.60
C ARG A 306 -1.81 10.39 10.49
N ASP A 307 -2.26 10.04 11.69
CA ASP A 307 -1.47 9.25 12.65
C ASP A 307 -1.14 7.86 12.10
N ALA A 308 -2.07 7.24 11.37
CA ALA A 308 -1.82 5.96 10.71
C ALA A 308 -0.70 6.05 9.66
N VAL A 309 -0.66 7.13 8.87
CA VAL A 309 0.39 7.35 7.86
C VAL A 309 1.71 7.77 8.50
N MET A 310 1.67 8.58 9.58
CA MET A 310 2.88 8.95 10.34
C MET A 310 3.58 7.73 10.96
N ASN A 311 2.81 6.75 11.43
CA ASN A 311 3.32 5.55 12.10
C ASN A 311 3.60 4.38 11.12
N HIS A 312 3.33 4.56 9.83
CA HIS A 312 3.66 3.56 8.81
C HIS A 312 5.19 3.53 8.60
N ARG A 313 5.77 2.34 8.79
CA ARG A 313 7.23 2.09 8.66
C ARG A 313 7.53 1.29 7.42
#